data_86e20093a9cead60c48530f48011bcb2
#
_entry.id   86e20093a9cead60c48530f48011bcb2
#
_cell.length_a   1.000
_cell.length_b   1.000
_cell.length_c   1.000
_cell.angle_alpha   90.00
_cell.angle_beta   90.00
_cell.angle_gamma   90.00
#
_symmetry.space_group_name_H-M   'P 1'
#
loop_
_entity.id
_entity.type
_entity.pdbx_description
1 polymer ?
#
loop_
_entity_poly.entity_id
_entity_poly.type
_entity_poly.pdbx_seq_one_letter_code
_entity_poly.pdbx_strand_id
1 'polypeptide(L)'
;MSCYRSCVLVLLLLGCCGSSLAVSDGQTPASGAWEYLQQQFYPGRSIGLLDEKYMSLEAPANTPDPAATPLTLHFGDAALGHIRQVRVIIDNNPSPVAATFDVAPGARVAEIGLRVRIDRFTSVRAIAETTDGTLEMRSTWVNASGGCSAPPSGATAGTLGDIRFRPSPDAKSMLISIRHPNNSGFQIDPRSGEPIPSHYVSHIRFSTDGRTLLEADTGISLSENPTLRLASDQPLPAPLTVDVVDSLDAHFNASWRGGVAESAAISR
;
A
#
# COMPACT_ATOMS: atom_id res chain seq x y z
N MET A 1 -54.70 -46.68 -55.73
CA MET A 1 -55.21 -45.48 -55.09
C MET A 1 -54.54 -45.40 -53.71
N SER A 2 -53.45 -44.66 -53.59
CA SER A 2 -52.70 -44.61 -52.36
C SER A 2 -52.29 -43.12 -52.09
N CYS A 3 -52.86 -42.59 -51.03
CA CYS A 3 -52.58 -41.22 -50.57
C CYS A 3 -51.28 -41.17 -49.73
N TYR A 4 -50.24 -40.48 -50.22
CA TYR A 4 -49.09 -40.13 -49.45
C TYR A 4 -49.35 -38.79 -48.69
N ARG A 5 -49.35 -38.87 -47.38
CA ARG A 5 -49.34 -37.69 -46.50
C ARG A 5 -47.90 -37.34 -46.15
N SER A 6 -47.40 -36.23 -46.68
CA SER A 6 -46.12 -35.63 -46.29
C SER A 6 -46.27 -34.99 -44.93
N CYS A 7 -45.53 -35.51 -43.94
CA CYS A 7 -45.27 -34.80 -42.67
C CYS A 7 -44.09 -33.81 -42.84
N VAL A 8 -44.37 -32.52 -42.73
CA VAL A 8 -43.37 -31.47 -42.65
C VAL A 8 -42.96 -31.36 -41.19
N LEU A 9 -41.72 -31.73 -40.91
CA LEU A 9 -41.09 -31.57 -39.59
C LEU A 9 -40.51 -30.15 -39.49
N VAL A 10 -41.14 -29.29 -38.69
CA VAL A 10 -40.64 -27.97 -38.37
C VAL A 10 -39.65 -28.09 -37.21
N LEU A 11 -38.34 -27.97 -37.46
CA LEU A 11 -37.33 -27.88 -36.45
C LEU A 11 -37.33 -26.44 -35.89
N LEU A 12 -37.81 -26.27 -34.66
CA LEU A 12 -37.62 -25.06 -33.84
C LEU A 12 -36.20 -25.06 -33.28
N LEU A 13 -35.33 -24.25 -33.86
CA LEU A 13 -34.02 -23.88 -33.28
C LEU A 13 -34.27 -22.90 -32.13
N LEU A 14 -34.26 -23.42 -30.89
CA LEU A 14 -34.09 -22.55 -29.70
C LEU A 14 -32.67 -22.00 -29.67
N GLY A 15 -32.51 -20.73 -30.07
CA GLY A 15 -31.30 -19.99 -29.84
C GLY A 15 -31.12 -19.71 -28.35
N CYS A 16 -30.21 -20.44 -27.69
CA CYS A 16 -29.71 -20.06 -26.38
C CYS A 16 -28.89 -18.75 -26.53
N CYS A 17 -29.52 -17.59 -26.28
CA CYS A 17 -28.79 -16.37 -25.96
C CYS A 17 -28.06 -16.58 -24.62
N GLY A 18 -26.82 -17.03 -24.69
CA GLY A 18 -25.91 -16.98 -23.58
C GLY A 18 -25.59 -15.52 -23.29
N SER A 19 -26.24 -14.95 -22.27
CA SER A 19 -25.83 -13.67 -21.72
C SER A 19 -24.44 -13.87 -21.10
N SER A 20 -23.39 -13.50 -21.82
CA SER A 20 -22.07 -13.32 -21.26
C SER A 20 -22.17 -12.20 -20.23
N LEU A 21 -22.17 -12.55 -18.95
CA LEU A 21 -21.95 -11.59 -17.88
C LEU A 21 -20.51 -11.07 -18.07
N ALA A 22 -20.40 -9.87 -18.64
CA ALA A 22 -19.15 -9.13 -18.59
C ALA A 22 -18.80 -8.97 -17.11
N VAL A 23 -17.73 -9.61 -16.69
CA VAL A 23 -17.09 -9.30 -15.40
C VAL A 23 -16.66 -7.85 -15.51
N SER A 24 -17.36 -6.96 -14.78
CA SER A 24 -16.97 -5.56 -14.72
C SER A 24 -15.63 -5.49 -14.02
N ASP A 25 -14.61 -5.05 -14.76
CA ASP A 25 -13.29 -4.68 -14.25
C ASP A 25 -13.41 -3.81 -13.00
N GLY A 26 -12.72 -4.21 -11.94
CA GLY A 26 -12.30 -3.33 -10.86
C GLY A 26 -13.09 -3.37 -9.55
N GLN A 27 -14.14 -4.17 -9.39
CA GLN A 27 -14.80 -4.31 -8.09
C GLN A 27 -14.38 -5.61 -7.39
N THR A 28 -13.42 -5.50 -6.48
CA THR A 28 -13.22 -6.57 -5.50
C THR A 28 -14.50 -6.68 -4.65
N PRO A 29 -15.06 -7.88 -4.43
CA PRO A 29 -16.28 -8.05 -3.64
C PRO A 29 -16.15 -7.37 -2.28
N ALA A 30 -17.20 -6.65 -1.85
CA ALA A 30 -17.26 -6.13 -0.49
C ALA A 30 -17.16 -7.34 0.46
N SER A 31 -16.13 -7.36 1.31
CA SER A 31 -16.05 -8.32 2.40
C SER A 31 -16.84 -7.74 3.58
N GLY A 32 -17.46 -8.57 4.42
CA GLY A 32 -18.09 -8.07 5.65
C GLY A 32 -17.12 -7.29 6.54
N ALA A 33 -15.81 -7.53 6.41
CA ALA A 33 -14.77 -6.73 7.03
C ALA A 33 -14.74 -5.30 6.50
N TRP A 34 -14.88 -5.10 5.17
CA TRP A 34 -14.86 -3.76 4.60
C TRP A 34 -16.02 -2.87 5.07
N GLU A 35 -17.22 -3.41 5.13
CA GLU A 35 -18.39 -2.65 5.60
C GLU A 35 -18.17 -2.13 7.03
N TYR A 36 -17.62 -2.97 7.90
CA TYR A 36 -17.23 -2.59 9.26
C TYR A 36 -16.15 -1.50 9.25
N LEU A 37 -15.07 -1.68 8.48
CA LEU A 37 -13.95 -0.75 8.40
C LEU A 37 -14.36 0.60 7.81
N GLN A 38 -15.21 0.59 6.78
CA GLN A 38 -15.75 1.81 6.20
C GLN A 38 -16.55 2.60 7.24
N GLN A 39 -17.37 1.93 8.03
CA GLN A 39 -18.14 2.57 9.08
C GLN A 39 -17.26 3.10 10.21
N GLN A 40 -16.17 2.39 10.52
CA GLN A 40 -15.22 2.78 11.55
C GLN A 40 -14.37 3.99 11.14
N PHE A 41 -13.87 4.03 9.92
CA PHE A 41 -12.91 5.05 9.47
C PHE A 41 -13.56 6.20 8.68
N TYR A 42 -14.74 5.97 8.09
CA TYR A 42 -15.42 6.93 7.22
C TYR A 42 -16.93 6.98 7.50
N PRO A 43 -17.35 7.20 8.78
CA PRO A 43 -18.76 7.16 9.15
C PRO A 43 -19.56 8.19 8.37
N GLY A 44 -20.63 7.74 7.69
CA GLY A 44 -21.54 8.61 6.92
C GLY A 44 -20.94 9.22 5.67
N ARG A 45 -19.71 8.86 5.28
CA ARG A 45 -19.07 9.37 4.06
C ARG A 45 -19.22 8.36 2.92
N SER A 46 -19.60 8.86 1.76
CA SER A 46 -19.59 8.08 0.51
C SER A 46 -18.15 7.99 -0.03
N ILE A 47 -17.78 6.81 -0.51
CA ILE A 47 -16.49 6.56 -1.16
C ILE A 47 -16.79 6.17 -2.61
N GLY A 48 -16.32 6.98 -3.55
CA GLY A 48 -16.41 6.72 -4.98
C GLY A 48 -15.37 5.70 -5.45
N LEU A 49 -15.53 5.24 -6.68
CA LEU A 49 -14.52 4.44 -7.38
C LEU A 49 -13.67 5.38 -8.23
N LEU A 50 -12.40 5.47 -7.89
CA LEU A 50 -11.46 6.31 -8.62
C LEU A 50 -11.12 5.69 -9.99
N ASP A 51 -11.10 6.51 -11.04
CA ASP A 51 -10.59 6.12 -12.35
C ASP A 51 -9.08 5.85 -12.26
N GLU A 52 -8.60 4.78 -12.91
CA GLU A 52 -7.17 4.39 -12.93
C GLU A 52 -6.24 5.48 -13.42
N LYS A 53 -6.74 6.36 -14.29
CA LYS A 53 -5.95 7.52 -14.79
C LYS A 53 -5.58 8.52 -13.68
N TYR A 54 -6.32 8.53 -12.56
CA TYR A 54 -6.00 9.38 -11.39
C TYR A 54 -5.15 8.64 -10.37
N MET A 55 -5.50 7.40 -10.06
CA MET A 55 -4.72 6.57 -9.13
C MET A 55 -4.89 5.09 -9.48
N SER A 56 -3.80 4.34 -9.51
CA SER A 56 -3.81 2.88 -9.50
C SER A 56 -3.15 2.31 -8.25
N LEU A 57 -3.56 1.11 -7.89
CA LEU A 57 -3.00 0.32 -6.80
C LEU A 57 -2.51 -1.01 -7.38
N GLU A 58 -1.22 -1.23 -7.31
CA GLU A 58 -0.59 -2.46 -7.74
C GLU A 58 -0.19 -3.33 -6.54
N ALA A 59 -0.54 -4.60 -6.60
CA ALA A 59 -0.09 -5.65 -5.70
C ALA A 59 -0.05 -6.98 -6.45
N PRO A 60 0.82 -7.92 -6.07
CA PRO A 60 0.79 -9.26 -6.66
C PRO A 60 -0.48 -9.99 -6.23
N ALA A 61 -1.20 -10.61 -7.19
CA ALA A 61 -2.38 -11.42 -6.88
C ALA A 61 -2.04 -12.62 -5.98
N ASN A 62 -0.81 -13.13 -6.09
CA ASN A 62 -0.24 -14.17 -5.22
C ASN A 62 1.15 -13.71 -4.81
N THR A 63 1.41 -13.61 -3.51
CA THR A 63 2.73 -13.23 -3.01
C THR A 63 3.49 -14.46 -2.51
N PRO A 64 4.77 -14.61 -2.89
CA PRO A 64 5.63 -15.67 -2.34
C PRO A 64 6.07 -15.37 -0.91
N ASP A 65 6.04 -14.09 -0.49
CA ASP A 65 6.41 -13.64 0.84
C ASP A 65 5.30 -12.77 1.44
N PRO A 66 4.38 -13.37 2.21
CA PRO A 66 3.32 -12.63 2.89
C PRO A 66 3.82 -11.61 3.92
N ALA A 67 5.04 -11.76 4.41
CA ALA A 67 5.63 -10.83 5.38
C ALA A 67 6.23 -9.58 4.72
N ALA A 68 6.37 -9.56 3.39
CA ALA A 68 6.97 -8.45 2.65
C ALA A 68 6.32 -8.24 1.27
N THR A 69 5.00 -8.30 1.21
CA THR A 69 4.21 -8.09 -0.02
C THR A 69 4.39 -6.66 -0.53
N PRO A 70 4.87 -6.46 -1.77
CA PRO A 70 5.02 -5.12 -2.34
C PRO A 70 3.66 -4.54 -2.72
N LEU A 71 3.47 -3.27 -2.41
CA LEU A 71 2.36 -2.44 -2.86
C LEU A 71 2.92 -1.20 -3.54
N THR A 72 2.29 -0.76 -4.63
CA THR A 72 2.63 0.50 -5.28
C THR A 72 1.36 1.28 -5.60
N LEU A 73 1.36 2.54 -5.20
CA LEU A 73 0.36 3.54 -5.53
C LEU A 73 0.96 4.43 -6.62
N HIS A 74 0.31 4.53 -7.76
CA HIS A 74 0.68 5.47 -8.81
C HIS A 74 -0.39 6.56 -8.91
N PHE A 75 0.04 7.80 -9.01
CA PHE A 75 -0.82 8.96 -9.14
C PHE A 75 -0.61 9.57 -10.52
N GLY A 76 -1.67 9.60 -11.32
CA GLY A 76 -1.63 10.22 -12.64
C GLY A 76 -1.55 11.74 -12.58
N ASP A 77 -1.17 12.38 -13.68
CA ASP A 77 -0.94 13.84 -13.75
C ASP A 77 -2.13 14.66 -13.24
N ALA A 78 -3.36 14.19 -13.50
CA ALA A 78 -4.58 14.86 -13.03
C ALA A 78 -4.80 14.79 -11.51
N ALA A 79 -4.10 13.88 -10.82
CA ALA A 79 -4.19 13.71 -9.37
C ALA A 79 -3.12 14.53 -8.62
N LEU A 80 -2.02 14.88 -9.31
CA LEU A 80 -0.89 15.59 -8.69
C LEU A 80 -1.33 16.95 -8.15
N GLY A 81 -1.10 17.15 -6.84
CA GLY A 81 -1.50 18.37 -6.13
C GLY A 81 -2.98 18.43 -5.72
N HIS A 82 -3.79 17.44 -6.08
CA HIS A 82 -5.19 17.34 -5.70
C HIS A 82 -5.48 16.29 -4.63
N ILE A 83 -4.55 15.39 -4.36
CA ILE A 83 -4.66 14.40 -3.28
C ILE A 83 -4.03 15.00 -2.03
N ARG A 84 -4.81 15.02 -0.94
CA ARG A 84 -4.41 15.49 0.38
C ARG A 84 -3.93 14.34 1.27
N GLN A 85 -4.62 13.22 1.20
CA GLN A 85 -4.31 12.05 2.03
C GLN A 85 -4.58 10.77 1.24
N VAL A 86 -3.77 9.73 1.50
CA VAL A 86 -4.07 8.38 1.05
C VAL A 86 -3.92 7.41 2.21
N ARG A 87 -4.94 6.61 2.45
CA ARG A 87 -4.91 5.54 3.46
C ARG A 87 -4.90 4.18 2.79
N VAL A 88 -3.93 3.35 3.18
CA VAL A 88 -3.82 1.96 2.74
C VAL A 88 -4.43 1.06 3.81
N ILE A 89 -5.46 0.30 3.44
CA ILE A 89 -6.19 -0.63 4.31
C ILE A 89 -6.06 -2.04 3.76
N ILE A 90 -5.76 -3.00 4.64
CA ILE A 90 -5.72 -4.43 4.38
C ILE A 90 -6.85 -5.05 5.19
N ASP A 91 -7.97 -5.36 4.53
CA ASP A 91 -9.25 -5.66 5.19
C ASP A 91 -9.15 -6.70 6.32
N ASN A 92 -8.41 -7.78 6.10
CA ASN A 92 -8.35 -8.92 7.02
C ASN A 92 -7.10 -8.96 7.91
N ASN A 93 -6.29 -7.89 7.93
CA ASN A 93 -5.15 -7.82 8.86
C ASN A 93 -5.62 -7.52 10.29
N PRO A 94 -4.90 -8.00 11.33
CA PRO A 94 -5.20 -7.67 12.72
C PRO A 94 -5.15 -6.15 13.00
N SER A 95 -4.28 -5.42 12.30
CA SER A 95 -4.25 -3.97 12.22
C SER A 95 -4.51 -3.56 10.78
N PRO A 96 -5.76 -3.25 10.40
CA PRO A 96 -6.14 -3.05 9.01
C PRO A 96 -5.47 -1.86 8.32
N VAL A 97 -5.25 -0.75 9.04
CA VAL A 97 -4.55 0.42 8.47
C VAL A 97 -3.06 0.12 8.44
N ALA A 98 -2.52 -0.06 7.23
CA ALA A 98 -1.10 -0.31 7.03
C ALA A 98 -0.30 1.00 7.04
N ALA A 99 -0.83 2.03 6.39
CA ALA A 99 -0.25 3.37 6.36
C ALA A 99 -1.31 4.43 6.02
N THR A 100 -1.11 5.64 6.54
CA THR A 100 -1.82 6.86 6.11
C THR A 100 -0.76 7.86 5.67
N PHE A 101 -0.86 8.33 4.43
CA PHE A 101 0.05 9.29 3.83
C PHE A 101 -0.64 10.64 3.72
N ASP A 102 -0.10 11.68 4.37
CA ASP A 102 -0.54 13.05 4.24
C ASP A 102 0.38 13.78 3.27
N VAL A 103 -0.17 14.20 2.14
CA VAL A 103 0.56 14.90 1.07
C VAL A 103 0.46 16.40 1.30
N ALA A 104 1.61 17.06 1.47
CA ALA A 104 1.64 18.48 1.69
C ALA A 104 1.13 19.26 0.46
N PRO A 105 0.45 20.41 0.66
CA PRO A 105 -0.01 21.25 -0.44
C PRO A 105 1.13 21.61 -1.42
N GLY A 106 0.90 21.32 -2.70
CA GLY A 106 1.87 21.56 -3.78
C GLY A 106 2.99 20.52 -3.89
N ALA A 107 3.01 19.49 -3.04
CA ALA A 107 3.91 18.36 -3.24
C ALA A 107 3.44 17.52 -4.44
N ARG A 108 4.38 17.13 -5.29
CA ARG A 108 4.10 16.40 -6.54
C ARG A 108 4.55 14.93 -6.40
N VAL A 109 3.79 14.20 -5.60
CA VAL A 109 4.03 12.77 -5.38
C VAL A 109 3.34 11.99 -6.51
N ALA A 110 4.13 11.33 -7.35
CA ALA A 110 3.65 10.53 -8.47
C ALA A 110 3.59 9.03 -8.15
N GLU A 111 4.37 8.57 -7.16
CA GLU A 111 4.38 7.17 -6.74
C GLU A 111 4.73 7.05 -5.27
N ILE A 112 4.04 6.14 -4.58
CA ILE A 112 4.40 5.65 -3.24
C ILE A 112 4.44 4.13 -3.30
N GLY A 113 5.63 3.56 -3.09
CA GLY A 113 5.82 2.12 -2.94
C GLY A 113 6.16 1.76 -1.50
N LEU A 114 5.61 0.65 -1.02
CA LEU A 114 5.86 0.12 0.33
C LEU A 114 5.79 -1.39 0.33
N ARG A 115 6.25 -2.02 1.42
CA ARG A 115 6.08 -3.46 1.65
C ARG A 115 5.28 -3.69 2.92
N VAL A 116 4.28 -4.56 2.82
CA VAL A 116 3.37 -4.84 3.93
C VAL A 116 3.31 -6.32 4.27
N ARG A 117 2.91 -6.59 5.49
CA ARG A 117 2.53 -7.93 5.96
C ARG A 117 1.08 -8.16 5.60
N ILE A 118 0.76 -9.33 5.06
CA ILE A 118 -0.61 -9.76 4.79
C ILE A 118 -0.87 -11.05 5.56
N ASP A 119 -1.85 -11.00 6.47
CA ASP A 119 -2.12 -12.11 7.38
C ASP A 119 -3.08 -13.15 6.80
N ARG A 120 -4.02 -12.74 5.97
CA ARG A 120 -5.04 -13.60 5.35
C ARG A 120 -5.35 -13.12 3.95
N PHE A 121 -5.93 -14.00 3.15
CA PHE A 121 -6.50 -13.64 1.84
C PHE A 121 -7.43 -12.44 2.00
N THR A 122 -7.19 -11.38 1.26
CA THR A 122 -7.77 -10.09 1.59
C THR A 122 -7.86 -9.16 0.38
N SER A 123 -8.77 -8.19 0.48
CA SER A 123 -8.66 -6.98 -0.33
C SER A 123 -7.66 -6.03 0.31
N VAL A 124 -6.82 -5.45 -0.52
CA VAL A 124 -6.00 -4.27 -0.20
C VAL A 124 -6.67 -3.08 -0.86
N ARG A 125 -6.86 -2.00 -0.11
CA ARG A 125 -7.54 -0.79 -0.54
C ARG A 125 -6.65 0.43 -0.36
N ALA A 126 -6.67 1.32 -1.34
CA ALA A 126 -6.13 2.66 -1.23
C ALA A 126 -7.30 3.65 -1.31
N ILE A 127 -7.53 4.40 -0.25
CA ILE A 127 -8.56 5.43 -0.17
C ILE A 127 -7.87 6.77 -0.22
N ALA A 128 -8.09 7.50 -1.31
CA ALA A 128 -7.59 8.86 -1.51
C ALA A 128 -8.64 9.86 -1.03
N GLU A 129 -8.21 10.86 -0.28
CA GLU A 129 -8.98 12.06 0.01
C GLU A 129 -8.38 13.21 -0.78
N THR A 130 -9.22 13.84 -1.58
CA THR A 130 -8.85 14.98 -2.40
C THR A 130 -8.89 16.28 -1.60
N THR A 131 -8.33 17.35 -2.14
CA THR A 131 -8.29 18.67 -1.49
C THR A 131 -9.67 19.29 -1.27
N ASP A 132 -10.68 18.87 -2.03
CA ASP A 132 -12.10 19.26 -1.83
C ASP A 132 -12.85 18.35 -0.85
N GLY A 133 -12.18 17.35 -0.30
CA GLY A 133 -12.73 16.40 0.68
C GLY A 133 -13.48 15.22 0.09
N THR A 134 -13.47 15.01 -1.23
CA THR A 134 -14.05 13.82 -1.84
C THR A 134 -13.20 12.59 -1.47
N LEU A 135 -13.88 11.45 -1.18
CA LEU A 135 -13.22 10.18 -0.94
C LEU A 135 -13.37 9.27 -2.15
N GLU A 136 -12.26 8.72 -2.59
CA GLU A 136 -12.23 7.80 -3.72
C GLU A 136 -11.30 6.61 -3.45
N MET A 137 -11.63 5.43 -3.99
CA MET A 137 -10.96 4.18 -3.66
C MET A 137 -10.52 3.41 -4.90
N ARG A 138 -9.35 2.78 -4.78
CA ARG A 138 -8.93 1.63 -5.58
C ARG A 138 -8.74 0.42 -4.69
N SER A 139 -9.03 -0.76 -5.20
CA SER A 139 -8.83 -2.01 -4.46
C SER A 139 -8.33 -3.12 -5.36
N THR A 140 -7.57 -4.04 -4.77
CA THR A 140 -7.09 -5.26 -5.43
C THR A 140 -7.15 -6.41 -4.44
N TRP A 141 -7.28 -7.64 -4.96
CA TRP A 141 -7.30 -8.85 -4.15
C TRP A 141 -5.91 -9.48 -4.09
N VAL A 142 -5.49 -9.91 -2.90
CA VAL A 142 -4.20 -10.57 -2.67
C VAL A 142 -4.41 -11.90 -1.95
N ASN A 143 -3.86 -12.96 -2.53
CA ASN A 143 -3.80 -14.29 -1.94
C ASN A 143 -2.49 -14.41 -1.15
N ALA A 144 -2.60 -14.31 0.17
CA ALA A 144 -1.48 -14.40 1.10
C ALA A 144 -1.97 -14.85 2.47
N SER A 145 -1.11 -15.41 3.30
CA SER A 145 -1.45 -15.76 4.68
C SER A 145 -0.22 -15.84 5.59
N GLY A 146 -0.41 -15.50 6.88
CA GLY A 146 0.60 -15.65 7.93
C GLY A 146 1.69 -14.60 7.95
N GLY A 147 1.54 -13.49 7.21
CA GLY A 147 2.57 -12.45 7.16
C GLY A 147 2.79 -11.73 8.50
N CYS A 148 1.74 -11.56 9.31
CA CYS A 148 1.87 -10.90 10.61
C CYS A 148 2.56 -11.76 11.67
N SER A 149 2.42 -13.09 11.57
CA SER A 149 3.06 -14.07 12.48
C SER A 149 4.37 -14.65 11.94
N ALA A 150 4.77 -14.28 10.72
CA ALA A 150 6.04 -14.74 10.13
C ALA A 150 7.22 -14.38 11.05
N PRO A 151 8.13 -15.34 11.36
CA PRO A 151 9.25 -15.06 12.23
C PRO A 151 10.15 -13.97 11.65
N PRO A 152 10.89 -13.24 12.48
CA PRO A 152 11.87 -12.27 12.00
C PRO A 152 12.88 -12.91 11.06
N SER A 153 13.21 -12.27 9.97
CA SER A 153 14.16 -12.81 8.97
C SER A 153 15.60 -12.86 9.48
N GLY A 154 15.90 -12.20 10.60
CA GLY A 154 17.25 -11.99 11.11
C GLY A 154 18.08 -11.00 10.30
N ALA A 155 17.50 -10.38 9.28
CA ALA A 155 18.16 -9.40 8.42
C ALA A 155 18.39 -8.04 9.09
N THR A 156 17.97 -7.88 10.35
CA THR A 156 18.13 -6.66 11.16
C THR A 156 19.54 -6.49 11.74
N ALA A 157 20.50 -7.36 11.39
CA ALA A 157 21.89 -7.17 11.78
C ALA A 157 22.42 -5.81 11.30
N GLY A 158 22.87 -4.97 12.21
CA GLY A 158 23.31 -3.60 11.97
C GLY A 158 22.69 -2.62 12.95
N THR A 159 22.88 -1.33 12.72
CA THR A 159 22.41 -0.28 13.63
C THR A 159 20.92 -0.02 13.43
N LEU A 160 20.13 -0.10 14.51
CA LEU A 160 18.72 0.30 14.51
C LEU A 160 18.60 1.76 14.05
N GLY A 161 17.64 2.02 13.17
CA GLY A 161 17.38 3.36 12.65
C GLY A 161 18.33 3.82 11.53
N ASP A 162 19.24 2.96 11.04
CA ASP A 162 20.06 3.29 9.84
C ASP A 162 19.12 3.52 8.64
N ILE A 163 19.18 4.73 8.08
CA ILE A 163 18.36 5.15 6.94
C ILE A 163 19.26 5.28 5.72
N ARG A 164 18.92 4.61 4.64
CA ARG A 164 19.67 4.61 3.38
C ARG A 164 18.83 5.11 2.24
N PHE A 165 19.46 5.97 1.42
CA PHE A 165 18.87 6.54 0.22
C PHE A 165 19.48 5.90 -1.02
N ARG A 166 18.62 5.55 -1.97
CA ARG A 166 19.03 5.07 -3.29
C ARG A 166 18.22 5.79 -4.36
N PRO A 167 18.76 6.91 -4.87
CA PRO A 167 18.10 7.69 -5.91
C PRO A 167 18.11 6.95 -7.25
N SER A 168 17.12 7.23 -8.12
CA SER A 168 17.21 6.92 -9.55
C SER A 168 18.21 7.83 -10.26
N PRO A 169 18.75 7.44 -11.43
CA PRO A 169 19.72 8.24 -12.16
C PRO A 169 19.25 9.66 -12.51
N ASP A 170 17.94 9.85 -12.73
CA ASP A 170 17.30 11.14 -13.02
C ASP A 170 16.82 11.88 -11.76
N ALA A 171 17.09 11.32 -10.58
CA ALA A 171 16.65 11.80 -9.27
C ALA A 171 15.12 11.98 -9.12
N LYS A 172 14.31 11.43 -10.03
CA LYS A 172 12.85 11.52 -9.94
C LYS A 172 12.26 10.51 -8.96
N SER A 173 13.00 9.47 -8.60
CA SER A 173 12.57 8.55 -7.56
C SER A 173 13.67 8.24 -6.56
N MET A 174 13.25 7.92 -5.34
CA MET A 174 14.11 7.57 -4.22
C MET A 174 13.59 6.30 -3.57
N LEU A 175 14.46 5.31 -3.40
CA LEU A 175 14.21 4.18 -2.51
C LEU A 175 14.83 4.51 -1.15
N ILE A 176 14.00 4.55 -0.12
CA ILE A 176 14.41 4.79 1.27
C ILE A 176 14.26 3.47 2.03
N SER A 177 15.32 3.01 2.66
CA SER A 177 15.31 1.81 3.50
C SER A 177 15.64 2.20 4.92
N ILE A 178 14.79 1.78 5.87
CA ILE A 178 14.93 2.04 7.29
C ILE A 178 15.25 0.71 7.98
N ARG A 179 16.39 0.62 8.66
CA ARG A 179 16.73 -0.59 9.40
C ARG A 179 15.97 -0.63 10.71
N HIS A 180 14.98 -1.50 10.77
CA HIS A 180 14.08 -1.61 11.92
C HIS A 180 13.46 -3.02 11.97
N PRO A 181 13.33 -3.68 13.13
CA PRO A 181 12.74 -5.02 13.21
C PRO A 181 11.27 -5.04 12.76
N ASN A 182 10.57 -3.98 12.96
CA ASN A 182 9.15 -3.83 12.63
C ASN A 182 8.32 -5.04 13.07
N ASN A 183 8.51 -5.41 14.36
CA ASN A 183 7.82 -6.52 14.96
C ASN A 183 6.32 -6.24 15.08
N SER A 184 5.51 -7.18 14.65
CA SER A 184 4.06 -7.05 14.64
C SER A 184 3.38 -7.27 16.01
N GLY A 185 4.06 -7.96 16.94
CA GLY A 185 3.45 -8.43 18.18
C GLY A 185 2.74 -9.81 18.06
N PHE A 186 2.64 -10.36 16.85
CA PHE A 186 2.07 -11.69 16.58
C PHE A 186 3.13 -12.75 16.30
N GLN A 187 4.39 -12.37 16.36
CA GLN A 187 5.53 -13.23 16.09
C GLN A 187 5.96 -13.96 17.36
N ILE A 188 6.47 -15.18 17.19
CA ILE A 188 7.06 -15.99 18.25
C ILE A 188 8.55 -16.09 18.01
N ASP A 189 9.37 -15.89 19.03
CA ASP A 189 10.81 -16.11 18.94
C ASP A 189 11.07 -17.62 18.77
N PRO A 190 11.72 -18.04 17.66
CA PRO A 190 11.92 -19.46 17.38
C PRO A 190 12.90 -20.15 18.35
N ARG A 191 13.65 -19.39 19.16
CA ARG A 191 14.63 -19.93 20.11
C ARG A 191 14.04 -20.08 21.51
N SER A 192 13.29 -19.07 21.98
CA SER A 192 12.69 -19.09 23.32
C SER A 192 11.27 -19.63 23.34
N GLY A 193 10.55 -19.55 22.20
CA GLY A 193 9.12 -19.84 22.12
C GLY A 193 8.23 -18.74 22.70
N GLU A 194 8.81 -17.60 23.10
CA GLU A 194 8.09 -16.49 23.70
C GLU A 194 7.54 -15.52 22.64
N PRO A 195 6.42 -14.83 22.89
CA PRO A 195 5.92 -13.78 22.04
C PRO A 195 6.93 -12.61 21.92
N ILE A 196 7.15 -12.14 20.71
CA ILE A 196 7.95 -10.94 20.44
C ILE A 196 7.05 -9.71 20.58
N PRO A 197 7.33 -8.77 21.49
CA PRO A 197 6.56 -7.54 21.62
C PRO A 197 6.54 -6.74 20.31
N SER A 198 5.43 -6.03 20.07
CA SER A 198 5.35 -5.11 18.93
C SER A 198 6.38 -3.98 19.08
N HIS A 199 7.12 -3.74 18.01
CA HIS A 199 8.08 -2.65 17.91
C HIS A 199 8.22 -2.28 16.44
N TYR A 200 7.67 -1.13 16.04
CA TYR A 200 7.53 -0.76 14.64
C TYR A 200 7.74 0.75 14.44
N VAL A 201 8.10 1.12 13.22
CA VAL A 201 8.09 2.52 12.78
C VAL A 201 6.65 3.00 12.82
N SER A 202 6.38 4.09 13.54
CA SER A 202 5.05 4.65 13.73
C SER A 202 4.81 5.89 12.87
N HIS A 203 5.86 6.70 12.63
CA HIS A 203 5.77 7.93 11.86
C HIS A 203 7.02 8.15 11.01
N ILE A 204 6.82 8.65 9.78
CA ILE A 204 7.89 9.01 8.84
C ILE A 204 7.53 10.35 8.22
N ARG A 205 8.46 11.33 8.27
CA ARG A 205 8.30 12.62 7.63
C ARG A 205 9.38 12.85 6.59
N PHE A 206 8.96 13.23 5.39
CA PHE A 206 9.82 13.66 4.30
C PHE A 206 9.78 15.18 4.18
N SER A 207 10.91 15.83 4.21
CA SER A 207 11.00 17.29 4.17
C SER A 207 12.19 17.78 3.34
N THR A 208 12.10 19.01 2.86
CA THR A 208 13.20 19.72 2.19
C THR A 208 13.25 21.14 2.76
N ASP A 209 14.44 21.60 3.17
CA ASP A 209 14.65 22.93 3.77
C ASP A 209 13.59 23.26 4.86
N GLY A 210 13.27 22.28 5.70
CA GLY A 210 12.29 22.41 6.79
C GLY A 210 10.82 22.37 6.35
N ARG A 211 10.53 22.30 5.04
CA ARG A 211 9.16 22.19 4.52
C ARG A 211 8.79 20.74 4.32
N THR A 212 7.73 20.30 4.94
CA THR A 212 7.18 18.96 4.74
C THR A 212 6.72 18.76 3.29
N LEU A 213 6.98 17.58 2.75
CA LEU A 213 6.51 17.10 1.45
C LEU A 213 5.45 16.01 1.61
N LEU A 214 5.73 15.06 2.50
CA LEU A 214 4.91 13.89 2.77
C LEU A 214 5.12 13.46 4.23
N GLU A 215 4.06 13.11 4.91
CA GLU A 215 4.09 12.39 6.18
C GLU A 215 3.42 11.04 6.04
N ALA A 216 3.85 10.07 6.82
CA ALA A 216 3.27 8.74 6.84
C ALA A 216 3.12 8.26 8.28
N ASP A 217 1.88 8.07 8.72
CA ASP A 217 1.59 7.28 9.92
C ASP A 217 1.49 5.82 9.52
N THR A 218 2.25 4.97 10.20
CA THR A 218 2.37 3.56 9.84
C THR A 218 2.13 2.67 11.05
N GLY A 219 2.00 1.37 10.82
CA GLY A 219 1.69 0.41 11.87
C GLY A 219 2.42 -0.92 11.70
N ILE A 220 2.00 -1.89 12.51
CA ILE A 220 2.55 -3.24 12.53
C ILE A 220 2.43 -4.00 11.20
N SER A 221 1.58 -3.52 10.29
CA SER A 221 1.40 -4.10 8.95
C SER A 221 2.52 -3.75 7.98
N LEU A 222 3.46 -2.85 8.31
CA LEU A 222 4.68 -2.69 7.53
C LEU A 222 5.63 -3.88 7.75
N SER A 223 6.38 -4.23 6.70
CA SER A 223 7.37 -5.32 6.75
C SER A 223 8.56 -4.98 7.65
N GLU A 224 9.34 -5.99 8.01
CA GLU A 224 10.68 -5.84 8.59
C GLU A 224 11.56 -5.00 7.65
N ASN A 225 12.42 -4.15 8.20
CA ASN A 225 13.23 -3.19 7.47
C ASN A 225 12.41 -2.39 6.45
N PRO A 226 11.49 -1.53 6.93
CA PRO A 226 10.58 -0.80 6.06
C PRO A 226 11.30 -0.12 4.91
N THR A 227 10.77 -0.32 3.73
CA THR A 227 11.30 0.27 2.50
C THR A 227 10.17 1.05 1.84
N LEU A 228 10.42 2.35 1.63
CA LEU A 228 9.51 3.24 0.91
C LEU A 228 10.15 3.68 -0.39
N ARG A 229 9.38 3.63 -1.46
CA ARG A 229 9.71 4.27 -2.73
C ARG A 229 8.87 5.52 -2.86
N LEU A 230 9.53 6.65 -3.08
CA LEU A 230 8.89 7.93 -3.38
C LEU A 230 9.29 8.33 -4.79
N ALA A 231 8.33 8.66 -5.65
CA ALA A 231 8.63 9.25 -6.95
C ALA A 231 7.81 10.52 -7.19
N SER A 232 8.34 11.37 -8.07
CA SER A 232 7.75 12.62 -8.52
C SER A 232 7.89 12.73 -10.03
N ASP A 233 7.04 13.52 -10.66
CA ASP A 233 7.15 13.89 -12.08
C ASP A 233 8.36 14.80 -12.38
N GLN A 234 8.92 15.42 -11.33
CA GLN A 234 10.12 16.25 -11.36
C GLN A 234 11.23 15.66 -10.50
N PRO A 235 12.49 16.05 -10.68
CA PRO A 235 13.55 15.65 -9.75
C PRO A 235 13.19 15.97 -8.30
N LEU A 236 13.41 15.01 -7.42
CA LEU A 236 13.19 15.20 -5.99
C LEU A 236 14.12 16.30 -5.45
N PRO A 237 13.66 17.13 -4.53
CA PRO A 237 14.46 18.21 -4.00
C PRO A 237 15.65 17.67 -3.20
N ALA A 238 16.75 18.43 -3.23
CA ALA A 238 17.91 18.21 -2.36
C ALA A 238 18.18 19.50 -1.57
N PRO A 239 18.32 19.44 -0.23
CA PRO A 239 18.32 18.20 0.59
C PRO A 239 16.93 17.58 0.73
N LEU A 240 16.86 16.24 0.71
CA LEU A 240 15.69 15.49 1.14
C LEU A 240 16.00 14.88 2.51
N THR A 241 15.29 15.32 3.54
CA THR A 241 15.44 14.82 4.91
C THR A 241 14.31 13.86 5.23
N VAL A 242 14.65 12.77 5.90
CA VAL A 242 13.72 11.77 6.42
C VAL A 242 13.86 11.69 7.92
N ASP A 243 12.80 12.02 8.64
CA ASP A 243 12.69 11.87 10.09
C ASP A 243 11.77 10.67 10.36
N VAL A 244 12.17 9.81 11.28
CA VAL A 244 11.47 8.57 11.63
C VAL A 244 11.28 8.51 13.14
N VAL A 245 10.08 8.15 13.57
CA VAL A 245 9.76 7.83 14.98
C VAL A 245 9.25 6.40 15.03
N ASP A 246 9.68 5.64 16.03
CA ASP A 246 9.15 4.30 16.26
C ASP A 246 8.11 4.27 17.40
N SER A 247 7.51 3.11 17.62
CA SER A 247 6.48 2.89 18.65
C SER A 247 7.01 2.91 20.09
N LEU A 248 8.34 3.05 20.27
CA LEU A 248 8.99 3.22 21.57
C LEU A 248 9.57 4.62 21.73
N ASP A 249 9.11 5.58 20.91
CA ASP A 249 9.54 6.99 20.88
C ASP A 249 11.03 7.19 20.56
N ALA A 250 11.68 6.23 19.91
CA ALA A 250 13.02 6.44 19.38
C ALA A 250 12.96 7.25 18.07
N HIS A 251 13.88 8.22 17.93
CA HIS A 251 13.94 9.13 16.81
C HIS A 251 15.18 8.87 15.97
N PHE A 252 14.99 8.79 14.65
CA PHE A 252 16.06 8.60 13.68
C PHE A 252 15.90 9.63 12.56
N ASN A 253 17.00 10.12 12.02
CA ASN A 253 16.95 11.00 10.86
C ASN A 253 18.13 10.78 9.93
N ALA A 254 17.93 11.15 8.67
CA ALA A 254 18.96 11.17 7.66
C ALA A 254 18.61 12.16 6.56
N SER A 255 19.62 12.69 5.87
CA SER A 255 19.42 13.62 4.75
C SER A 255 20.21 13.16 3.53
N TRP A 256 19.55 13.14 2.39
CA TRP A 256 20.19 13.03 1.08
C TRP A 256 20.42 14.45 0.51
N ARG A 257 21.67 14.77 0.15
CA ARG A 257 22.09 16.12 -0.30
C ARG A 257 22.34 16.22 -1.80
N GLY A 258 21.87 15.22 -2.57
CA GLY A 258 22.20 15.09 -3.98
C GLY A 258 23.49 14.25 -4.18
N GLY A 259 23.62 13.62 -5.38
CA GLY A 259 24.73 12.70 -5.64
C GLY A 259 24.52 11.28 -5.11
N VAL A 260 25.60 10.52 -4.95
CA VAL A 260 25.56 9.13 -4.44
C VAL A 260 25.25 9.14 -2.94
N ALA A 261 24.42 8.22 -2.49
CA ALA A 261 23.92 8.13 -1.12
C ALA A 261 25.01 8.19 -0.04
N GLU A 262 24.88 9.12 0.91
CA GLU A 262 25.64 9.12 2.16
C GLU A 262 24.82 8.46 3.29
N SER A 263 25.47 7.61 4.06
CA SER A 263 24.93 7.04 5.30
C SER A 263 25.02 8.08 6.41
N ALA A 264 23.91 8.38 7.07
CA ALA A 264 23.87 9.39 8.13
C ALA A 264 24.12 8.81 9.53
N ALA A 265 24.67 9.67 10.39
CA ALA A 265 24.97 9.36 11.78
C ALA A 265 23.72 9.47 12.66
N ILE A 266 23.67 8.61 13.67
CA ILE A 266 22.63 8.57 14.71
C ILE A 266 22.90 9.73 15.68
N SER A 267 21.90 10.61 15.90
CA SER A 267 21.85 11.44 17.10
C SER A 267 21.04 10.71 18.18
N ARG A 268 21.65 10.47 19.30
CA ARG A 268 20.98 9.99 20.53
C ARG A 268 20.44 11.16 21.31
#